data_fab8070c68c9e50e10fe29b81e0c4c0b
#
_entry.id   fab8070c68c9e50e10fe29b81e0c4c0b
#
_cell.length_a   1.000
_cell.length_b   1.000
_cell.length_c   1.000
_cell.angle_alpha   90.00
_cell.angle_beta   90.00
_cell.angle_gamma   90.00
#
_symmetry.space_group_name_H-M   'P 1'
#
loop_
_entity.id
_entity.type
_entity.pdbx_description
1 polymer ?
#
loop_
_entity_poly.entity_id
_entity_poly.type
_entity_poly.pdbx_seq_one_letter_code
_entity_poly.pdbx_strand_id
1 'polypeptide(L)'
;MKHKFLLAVSLLSIFALTGCYKDVLSPGQDPNAPPQDVSFSGDIQPIFNANCTTSGCHDDKPSHNPSLVPGKSYNALISGGYVDTEIPTNSVIYNEVKSGAMPPTGALKQSQVQMILDWIRNGAPNN
;
A
#
# COMPACT_ATOMS: atom_id res chain seq x y z
N MET A 1 36.23 -39.09 -31.38
CA MET A 1 34.79 -38.80 -31.49
C MET A 1 34.11 -38.67 -30.12
N LYS A 2 34.41 -39.48 -29.13
CA LYS A 2 33.76 -39.46 -27.79
C LYS A 2 33.98 -38.15 -27.01
N HIS A 3 35.17 -37.55 -27.09
CA HIS A 3 35.45 -36.29 -26.36
C HIS A 3 34.73 -35.05 -26.94
N LYS A 4 34.48 -35.02 -28.25
CA LYS A 4 33.72 -33.91 -28.89
C LYS A 4 32.25 -33.96 -28.52
N PHE A 5 31.71 -35.16 -28.30
CA PHE A 5 30.32 -35.35 -27.90
C PHE A 5 30.09 -34.92 -26.43
N LEU A 6 31.04 -35.24 -25.53
CA LEU A 6 31.01 -34.85 -24.14
C LEU A 6 31.08 -33.31 -23.96
N LEU A 7 31.92 -32.63 -24.74
CA LEU A 7 32.03 -31.18 -24.73
C LEU A 7 30.73 -30.49 -25.22
N ALA A 8 30.10 -31.03 -26.25
CA ALA A 8 28.86 -30.51 -26.78
C ALA A 8 27.70 -30.66 -25.79
N VAL A 9 27.61 -31.78 -25.06
CA VAL A 9 26.59 -32.00 -24.02
C VAL A 9 26.84 -31.09 -22.82
N SER A 10 28.08 -30.85 -22.41
CA SER A 10 28.45 -29.95 -21.32
C SER A 10 28.10 -28.47 -21.64
N LEU A 11 28.33 -28.02 -22.89
CA LEU A 11 27.96 -26.66 -23.32
C LEU A 11 26.45 -26.47 -23.36
N LEU A 12 25.69 -27.50 -23.76
CA LEU A 12 24.22 -27.41 -23.82
C LEU A 12 23.58 -27.34 -22.43
N SER A 13 24.21 -27.95 -21.41
CA SER A 13 23.72 -27.91 -20.03
C SER A 13 23.85 -26.53 -19.37
N ILE A 14 24.81 -25.70 -19.80
CA ILE A 14 25.03 -24.37 -19.22
C ILE A 14 23.95 -23.36 -19.68
N PHE A 15 23.37 -23.57 -20.85
CA PHE A 15 22.31 -22.70 -21.38
C PHE A 15 20.92 -22.94 -20.76
N ALA A 16 20.71 -24.05 -20.05
CA ALA A 16 19.42 -24.39 -19.46
C ALA A 16 19.15 -23.70 -18.10
N LEU A 17 20.13 -22.96 -17.55
CA LEU A 17 20.04 -22.33 -16.22
C LEU A 17 19.75 -20.83 -16.26
N THR A 18 19.56 -20.22 -17.42
CA THR A 18 19.04 -18.86 -17.53
C THR A 18 17.53 -18.88 -17.47
N GLY A 19 16.98 -19.36 -16.37
CA GLY A 19 15.59 -19.11 -16.02
C GLY A 19 15.44 -17.61 -15.75
N CYS A 20 14.66 -16.89 -16.57
CA CYS A 20 14.20 -15.56 -16.21
C CYS A 20 13.42 -15.70 -14.90
N TYR A 21 14.07 -15.39 -13.77
CA TYR A 21 13.37 -15.18 -12.52
C TYR A 21 12.58 -13.88 -12.69
N LYS A 22 11.31 -14.02 -13.03
CA LYS A 22 10.38 -12.91 -13.01
C LYS A 22 10.04 -12.70 -11.54
N ASP A 23 10.58 -11.65 -10.94
CA ASP A 23 10.12 -11.19 -9.64
C ASP A 23 8.61 -10.94 -9.74
N VAL A 24 7.84 -11.88 -9.21
CA VAL A 24 6.41 -11.68 -9.03
C VAL A 24 6.28 -10.79 -7.79
N LEU A 25 6.29 -9.49 -8.01
CA LEU A 25 5.95 -8.55 -6.96
C LEU A 25 4.53 -8.90 -6.50
N SER A 26 4.37 -9.09 -5.19
CA SER A 26 3.03 -9.27 -4.63
C SER A 26 2.16 -8.06 -4.98
N PRO A 27 0.84 -8.26 -5.22
CA PRO A 27 -0.06 -7.13 -5.42
C PRO A 27 0.15 -6.10 -4.31
N GLY A 28 0.44 -4.85 -4.69
CA GLY A 28 0.76 -3.77 -3.74
C GLY A 28 2.26 -3.49 -3.53
N GLN A 29 3.17 -4.16 -4.24
CA GLN A 29 4.61 -3.86 -4.17
C GLN A 29 5.14 -3.08 -5.38
N ASP A 30 4.37 -3.01 -6.46
CA ASP A 30 4.73 -2.20 -7.62
C ASP A 30 4.06 -0.82 -7.54
N PRO A 31 4.81 0.26 -7.27
CA PRO A 31 4.26 1.61 -7.20
C PRO A 31 3.72 2.10 -8.55
N ASN A 32 4.05 1.44 -9.64
CA ASN A 32 3.59 1.76 -11.00
C ASN A 32 2.44 0.86 -11.47
N ALA A 33 2.03 -0.13 -10.67
CA ALA A 33 0.86 -0.93 -11.00
C ALA A 33 -0.39 -0.05 -11.07
N PRO A 34 -1.37 -0.38 -11.92
CA PRO A 34 -2.67 0.28 -11.89
C PRO A 34 -3.26 0.20 -10.48
N PRO A 35 -3.90 1.28 -9.97
CA PRO A 35 -4.52 1.25 -8.66
C PRO A 35 -5.63 0.20 -8.63
N GLN A 36 -5.73 -0.51 -7.52
CA GLN A 36 -6.84 -1.43 -7.28
C GLN A 36 -8.12 -0.63 -7.00
N ASP A 37 -9.27 -1.25 -7.28
CA ASP A 37 -10.55 -0.69 -6.88
C ASP A 37 -10.71 -0.83 -5.36
N VAL A 38 -10.76 0.30 -4.66
CA VAL A 38 -10.77 0.38 -3.20
C VAL A 38 -11.94 1.25 -2.75
N SER A 39 -12.79 0.69 -1.89
CA SER A 39 -13.92 1.39 -1.29
C SER A 39 -13.51 2.07 0.02
N PHE A 40 -13.95 3.31 0.24
CA PHE A 40 -13.70 3.98 1.51
C PHE A 40 -14.38 3.27 2.67
N SER A 41 -15.66 2.97 2.56
CA SER A 41 -16.43 2.34 3.64
C SER A 41 -16.06 0.88 3.87
N GLY A 42 -15.76 0.13 2.79
CA GLY A 42 -15.49 -1.31 2.83
C GLY A 42 -14.05 -1.67 3.17
N ASP A 43 -13.09 -0.86 2.74
CA ASP A 43 -11.68 -1.20 2.83
C ASP A 43 -10.89 -0.22 3.71
N ILE A 44 -11.07 1.08 3.53
CA ILE A 44 -10.28 2.09 4.25
C ILE A 44 -10.76 2.28 5.68
N GLN A 45 -12.07 2.46 5.89
CA GLN A 45 -12.63 2.66 7.23
C GLN A 45 -12.31 1.50 8.20
N PRO A 46 -12.35 0.22 7.80
CA PRO A 46 -11.93 -0.88 8.66
C PRO A 46 -10.46 -0.79 9.09
N ILE A 47 -9.56 -0.30 8.22
CA ILE A 47 -8.15 -0.07 8.59
C ILE A 47 -8.06 0.95 9.71
N PHE A 48 -8.80 2.07 9.61
CA PHE A 48 -8.82 3.10 10.64
C PHE A 48 -9.39 2.58 11.95
N ASN A 49 -10.51 1.86 11.90
CA ASN A 49 -11.17 1.31 13.09
C ASN A 49 -10.24 0.38 13.88
N ALA A 50 -9.46 -0.43 13.17
CA ALA A 50 -8.58 -1.41 13.80
C ALA A 50 -7.27 -0.82 14.34
N ASN A 51 -6.79 0.30 13.76
CA ASN A 51 -5.42 0.73 14.00
C ASN A 51 -5.29 2.20 14.47
N CYS A 52 -6.31 3.03 14.27
CA CYS A 52 -6.16 4.49 14.41
C CYS A 52 -7.11 5.12 15.44
N THR A 53 -8.28 4.51 15.69
CA THR A 53 -9.36 5.12 16.49
C THR A 53 -9.32 4.75 17.96
N THR A 54 -8.20 4.23 18.46
CA THR A 54 -8.00 4.00 19.89
C THR A 54 -8.20 5.29 20.67
N SER A 55 -8.81 5.20 21.86
CA SER A 55 -9.08 6.34 22.73
C SER A 55 -7.83 7.21 22.96
N GLY A 56 -7.98 8.49 22.76
CA GLY A 56 -6.89 9.46 22.86
C GLY A 56 -6.01 9.59 21.61
N CYS A 57 -6.30 8.80 20.55
CA CYS A 57 -5.63 8.95 19.25
C CYS A 57 -6.51 9.71 18.26
N HIS A 58 -7.06 9.06 17.25
CA HIS A 58 -7.94 9.64 16.23
C HIS A 58 -9.41 9.27 16.46
N ASP A 59 -9.85 9.26 17.70
CA ASP A 59 -11.22 8.95 18.13
C ASP A 59 -12.23 10.07 17.82
N ASP A 60 -13.39 10.02 18.46
CA ASP A 60 -14.47 11.01 18.25
C ASP A 60 -14.08 12.43 18.70
N LYS A 61 -13.21 12.54 19.68
CA LYS A 61 -12.63 13.80 20.20
C LYS A 61 -11.11 13.68 20.24
N PRO A 62 -10.47 13.63 19.07
CA PRO A 62 -9.07 13.26 18.98
C PRO A 62 -8.18 14.28 19.68
N SER A 63 -7.16 13.80 20.41
CA SER A 63 -6.08 14.64 20.91
C SER A 63 -5.25 15.20 19.75
N HIS A 64 -5.26 14.51 18.62
CA HIS A 64 -4.58 14.89 17.39
C HIS A 64 -5.53 14.72 16.19
N ASN A 65 -5.76 15.81 15.45
CA ASN A 65 -6.55 15.75 14.21
C ASN A 65 -5.82 14.89 13.13
N PRO A 66 -6.57 14.23 12.23
CA PRO A 66 -8.04 14.23 12.09
C PRO A 66 -8.75 13.19 12.96
N SER A 67 -10.07 13.31 13.16
CA SER A 67 -10.89 12.20 13.66
C SER A 67 -11.07 11.16 12.56
N LEU A 68 -10.81 9.88 12.87
CA LEU A 68 -10.87 8.78 11.90
C LEU A 68 -12.00 7.78 12.20
N VAL A 69 -12.95 8.16 13.06
CA VAL A 69 -14.11 7.32 13.35
C VAL A 69 -15.14 7.33 12.21
N PRO A 70 -15.96 6.26 12.08
CA PRO A 70 -17.01 6.20 11.07
C PRO A 70 -17.92 7.44 11.09
N GLY A 71 -18.28 7.92 9.91
CA GLY A 71 -19.14 9.10 9.71
C GLY A 71 -18.41 10.45 9.84
N LYS A 72 -17.19 10.50 10.36
CA LYS A 72 -16.38 11.73 10.45
C LYS A 72 -15.11 11.68 9.60
N SER A 73 -14.50 10.52 9.50
CA SER A 73 -13.18 10.30 8.91
C SER A 73 -13.03 10.84 7.49
N TYR A 74 -13.96 10.55 6.60
CA TYR A 74 -13.90 11.02 5.22
C TYR A 74 -13.82 12.55 5.14
N ASN A 75 -14.78 13.22 5.76
CA ASN A 75 -14.83 14.70 5.74
C ASN A 75 -13.60 15.29 6.44
N ALA A 76 -13.15 14.71 7.55
CA ALA A 76 -11.97 15.18 8.26
C ALA A 76 -10.70 15.06 7.41
N LEU A 77 -10.55 13.99 6.64
CA LEU A 77 -9.41 13.77 5.75
C LEU A 77 -9.41 14.75 4.57
N ILE A 78 -10.55 14.89 3.89
CA ILE A 78 -10.67 15.74 2.69
C ILE A 78 -10.61 17.22 3.08
N SER A 79 -11.45 17.66 4.01
CA SER A 79 -11.52 19.08 4.41
C SER A 79 -10.28 19.53 5.19
N GLY A 80 -9.60 18.61 5.85
CA GLY A 80 -8.38 18.88 6.60
C GLY A 80 -7.12 18.92 5.73
N GLY A 81 -7.21 18.60 4.43
CA GLY A 81 -6.07 18.60 3.52
C GLY A 81 -5.09 17.44 3.74
N TYR A 82 -5.54 16.34 4.33
CA TYR A 82 -4.69 15.16 4.55
C TYR A 82 -4.55 14.27 3.31
N VAL A 83 -5.35 14.55 2.27
CA VAL A 83 -5.39 13.81 1.01
C VAL A 83 -5.13 14.76 -0.14
N ASP A 84 -4.17 14.39 -1.00
CA ASP A 84 -3.84 15.07 -2.24
C ASP A 84 -4.13 14.10 -3.40
N THR A 85 -5.19 14.35 -4.14
CA THR A 85 -5.59 13.51 -5.28
C THR A 85 -4.87 13.87 -6.57
N GLU A 86 -4.21 15.02 -6.64
CA GLU A 86 -3.40 15.43 -7.80
C GLU A 86 -2.02 14.76 -7.74
N ILE A 87 -1.42 14.74 -6.54
CA ILE A 87 -0.14 14.06 -6.28
C ILE A 87 -0.32 13.10 -5.10
N PRO A 88 -0.91 11.92 -5.31
CA PRO A 88 -1.27 10.98 -4.24
C PRO A 88 -0.17 10.67 -3.24
N THR A 89 1.08 10.61 -3.71
CA THR A 89 2.25 10.37 -2.85
C THR A 89 2.62 11.55 -1.94
N ASN A 90 2.03 12.74 -2.15
CA ASN A 90 2.18 13.89 -1.25
C ASN A 90 1.13 13.91 -0.14
N SER A 91 0.14 13.03 -0.18
CA SER A 91 -0.88 12.94 0.86
C SER A 91 -0.26 12.71 2.24
N VAL A 92 -0.65 13.53 3.21
CA VAL A 92 -0.16 13.43 4.60
C VAL A 92 -0.46 12.05 5.16
N ILE A 93 -1.72 11.58 5.03
CA ILE A 93 -2.13 10.27 5.53
C ILE A 93 -1.27 9.14 4.96
N TYR A 94 -0.96 9.17 3.67
CA TYR A 94 -0.11 8.15 3.04
C TYR A 94 1.31 8.18 3.59
N ASN A 95 1.90 9.37 3.72
CA ASN A 95 3.27 9.51 4.20
C ASN A 95 3.43 9.08 5.66
N GLU A 96 2.45 9.38 6.51
CA GLU A 96 2.45 8.96 7.92
C GLU A 96 2.41 7.44 8.07
N VAL A 97 1.54 6.76 7.32
CA VAL A 97 1.46 5.28 7.40
C VAL A 97 2.61 4.58 6.67
N LYS A 98 3.11 5.16 5.57
CA LYS A 98 4.24 4.62 4.81
C LYS A 98 5.54 4.67 5.60
N SER A 99 5.79 5.77 6.30
CA SER A 99 6.99 5.93 7.13
C SER A 99 6.95 5.07 8.40
N GLY A 100 5.77 4.57 8.79
CA GLY A 100 5.54 3.87 10.04
C GLY A 100 5.44 4.81 11.24
N ALA A 101 5.33 6.13 11.03
CA ALA A 101 5.08 7.09 12.10
C ALA A 101 3.69 6.89 12.70
N MET A 102 2.72 6.48 11.86
CA MET A 102 1.36 6.13 12.27
C MET A 102 0.97 4.72 11.80
N PRO A 103 0.31 3.96 12.68
CA PRO A 103 0.09 4.22 14.11
C PRO A 103 1.38 3.98 14.93
N PRO A 104 1.58 4.69 16.05
CA PRO A 104 2.79 4.54 16.87
C PRO A 104 2.88 3.18 17.59
N THR A 105 1.79 2.42 17.59
CA THR A 105 1.71 1.07 18.16
C THR A 105 2.31 -0.01 17.26
N GLY A 106 2.67 0.32 16.03
CA GLY A 106 3.27 -0.59 15.05
C GLY A 106 2.81 -0.28 13.63
N ALA A 107 3.71 -0.40 12.67
CA ALA A 107 3.45 -0.10 11.27
C ALA A 107 2.29 -0.94 10.71
N LEU A 108 1.50 -0.35 9.81
CA LEU A 108 0.50 -1.07 9.03
C LEU A 108 1.15 -2.13 8.13
N LYS A 109 0.38 -3.15 7.76
CA LYS A 109 0.81 -4.09 6.72
C LYS A 109 1.01 -3.33 5.40
N GLN A 110 2.00 -3.74 4.62
CA GLN A 110 2.29 -3.11 3.33
C GLN A 110 1.06 -3.09 2.39
N SER A 111 0.22 -4.13 2.45
CA SER A 111 -1.03 -4.17 1.69
C SER A 111 -2.03 -3.09 2.12
N GLN A 112 -2.10 -2.76 3.41
CA GLN A 112 -2.98 -1.69 3.91
C GLN A 112 -2.47 -0.31 3.51
N VAL A 113 -1.15 -0.10 3.55
CA VAL A 113 -0.52 1.13 3.06
C VAL A 113 -0.80 1.31 1.57
N GLN A 114 -0.72 0.24 0.79
CA GLN A 114 -1.02 0.27 -0.64
C GLN A 114 -2.51 0.55 -0.91
N MET A 115 -3.44 -0.05 -0.15
CA MET A 115 -4.86 0.25 -0.27
C MET A 115 -5.15 1.74 -0.05
N ILE A 116 -4.52 2.36 0.94
CA ILE A 116 -4.68 3.80 1.19
C ILE A 116 -4.18 4.60 -0.03
N LEU A 117 -3.02 4.24 -0.58
CA LEU A 117 -2.50 4.90 -1.78
C LEU A 117 -3.42 4.71 -2.98
N ASP A 118 -3.92 3.50 -3.21
CA ASP A 118 -4.78 3.18 -4.35
C ASP A 118 -6.13 3.90 -4.25
N TRP A 119 -6.71 3.99 -3.06
CA TRP A 119 -7.90 4.81 -2.82
C TRP A 119 -7.66 6.29 -3.20
N ILE A 120 -6.51 6.85 -2.81
CA ILE A 120 -6.17 8.24 -3.16
C ILE A 120 -5.96 8.38 -4.67
N ARG A 121 -5.26 7.43 -5.31
CA ARG A 121 -5.01 7.41 -6.77
C ARG A 121 -6.30 7.29 -7.58
N ASN A 122 -7.33 6.68 -7.03
CA ASN A 122 -8.67 6.60 -7.62
C ASN A 122 -9.51 7.87 -7.38
N GLY A 123 -8.91 8.95 -6.84
CA GLY A 123 -9.60 10.21 -6.58
C GLY A 123 -10.27 10.27 -5.21
N ALA A 124 -9.91 9.40 -4.29
CA ALA A 124 -10.41 9.33 -2.91
C ALA A 124 -11.96 9.36 -2.83
N PRO A 125 -12.67 8.44 -3.48
CA PRO A 125 -14.13 8.43 -3.48
C PRO A 125 -14.69 8.11 -2.10
N ASN A 126 -15.89 8.69 -1.80
CA ASN A 126 -16.68 8.38 -0.61
C ASN A 126 -17.71 7.31 -0.96
N ASN A 127 -17.33 6.05 -1.01
CA ASN A 127 -18.14 4.92 -1.48
C ASN A 127 -18.20 3.75 -0.48
#